data_34238fded792c3bf0c72f6774a1e68f1
#
_entry.id   34238fded792c3bf0c72f6774a1e68f1
#
_cell.length_a   1.000
_cell.length_b   1.000
_cell.length_c   1.000
_cell.angle_alpha   90.00
_cell.angle_beta   90.00
_cell.angle_gamma   90.00
#
_symmetry.space_group_name_H-M   'P 1'
#
loop_
_entity.id
_entity.type
_entity.pdbx_description
1 polymer ?
#
loop_
_entity_poly.entity_id
_entity_poly.type
_entity_poly.pdbx_seq_one_letter_code
_entity_poly.pdbx_strand_id
1 'polypeptide(L)'
;LGDVYKRQNLDNLDKQATKDSTPTDNNDDQSKDGLNTLTKNAVAIHNNKSKAQATQPTKDQTNKVAPQQQYKNHDPIILVHGFNGFTADNGPGLGDSNYWGGERLNITQEARAKGYNVSEASVSALGSNYDRAVELYYYIKGGTVDYGAAHAAKYGHERYGKSYAGAYRDWKPGQKIHLIGHSMGGQTVRLLEEMLRNGNPEEIEYQKQHGGEISPLYKGGQDNMISSITTLASPHNGTHASDLLGNEAIVRQAVYDFAKSQGNKFSRADLGLTQWGLKQRPDETYIDYVKRVENSNLWKTKDNGFYDLTTEGAQELNNHTSLNPNIVYKTYTGESSDPDNNGIHHRNSHMNIKYLPTTNVIGKLDDKAWRENDGLVSVISAQHPSNQKYVDATDQIQKGVWQVTPVQHDWDHGDFVGTQKDENGISIEQFQGFWDNLLNDAIRTEKVTDQ
;
A
#
# COMPACT_ATOMS: atom_id res chain seq x y z
N LEU A 1 5.30 4.03 6.28
CA LEU A 1 5.41 5.47 6.05
C LEU A 1 5.06 6.26 7.28
N GLY A 2 3.95 5.94 7.95
CA GLY A 2 3.68 6.50 9.27
C GLY A 2 4.76 6.18 10.29
N ASP A 3 5.61 5.23 10.00
CA ASP A 3 6.63 4.75 10.92
C ASP A 3 7.76 5.74 11.13
N VAL A 4 8.08 6.51 10.11
CA VAL A 4 9.08 7.55 10.24
C VAL A 4 8.59 8.66 11.14
N TYR A 5 7.35 9.02 10.95
CA TYR A 5 6.66 9.94 11.82
C TYR A 5 6.71 9.47 13.27
N LYS A 6 6.45 8.19 13.50
CA LYS A 6 6.53 7.57 14.82
C LYS A 6 7.94 7.63 15.40
N ARG A 7 8.95 7.41 14.58
CA ARG A 7 10.34 7.37 15.05
C ARG A 7 10.77 8.66 15.70
N GLN A 8 10.51 9.79 15.09
CA GLN A 8 10.93 11.08 15.63
C GLN A 8 10.28 11.40 16.96
N ASN A 9 9.17 10.77 17.26
CA ASN A 9 8.40 11.01 18.46
C ASN A 9 8.26 9.76 19.32
N LEU A 10 9.21 8.82 19.17
CA LEU A 10 9.10 7.51 19.81
C LEU A 10 8.95 7.61 21.33
N ASP A 11 9.76 8.42 21.97
CA ASP A 11 9.67 8.62 23.42
C ASP A 11 8.35 9.24 23.83
N ASN A 12 7.85 10.18 23.03
CA ASN A 12 6.56 10.80 23.27
C ASN A 12 5.42 9.80 23.05
N LEU A 13 5.52 8.98 22.00
CA LEU A 13 4.52 7.95 21.74
C LEU A 13 4.44 6.94 22.86
N ASP A 14 5.57 6.46 23.34
CA ASP A 14 5.62 5.50 24.45
C ASP A 14 5.02 6.09 25.72
N LYS A 15 5.38 7.34 26.04
CA LYS A 15 4.84 8.06 27.18
C LYS A 15 3.34 8.26 27.07
N GLN A 16 2.86 8.61 25.89
CA GLN A 16 1.45 8.84 25.64
C GLN A 16 0.66 7.54 25.65
N ALA A 17 1.18 6.51 25.02
CA ALA A 17 0.55 5.20 25.02
C ALA A 17 0.42 4.65 26.46
N THR A 18 1.39 4.94 27.31
CA THR A 18 1.39 4.55 28.72
C THR A 18 0.38 5.38 29.52
N LYS A 19 0.29 6.68 29.23
CA LYS A 19 -0.63 7.59 29.93
C LYS A 19 -2.06 7.39 29.53
N ASP A 20 -2.30 7.20 28.24
CA ASP A 20 -3.62 7.10 27.67
C ASP A 20 -4.06 5.64 27.68
N SER A 21 -4.66 5.23 28.79
CA SER A 21 -5.30 3.93 28.86
C SER A 21 -6.59 3.87 28.03
N THR A 22 -7.08 5.01 27.59
CA THR A 22 -8.29 5.11 26.79
C THR A 22 -7.95 5.31 25.32
N PRO A 23 -8.51 4.51 24.40
CA PRO A 23 -8.16 4.58 22.99
C PRO A 23 -8.67 5.83 22.28
N THR A 24 -9.48 6.62 22.95
CA THR A 24 -10.13 7.77 22.33
C THR A 24 -9.40 9.08 22.51
N ASP A 25 -8.32 9.11 23.28
CA ASP A 25 -7.76 10.36 23.78
C ASP A 25 -6.63 10.90 22.95
N ASN A 26 -6.52 10.46 21.75
CA ASN A 26 -5.24 10.60 21.10
C ASN A 26 -5.32 11.23 19.74
N ASN A 27 -6.48 11.71 19.41
CA ASN A 27 -6.73 12.18 18.05
C ASN A 27 -6.10 13.51 17.74
N ASP A 28 -5.82 14.30 18.76
CA ASP A 28 -5.35 15.67 18.59
C ASP A 28 -3.83 15.76 18.59
N ASP A 29 -3.16 14.69 18.96
CA ASP A 29 -1.71 14.67 19.00
C ASP A 29 -1.15 14.06 17.74
N GLN A 30 -0.56 14.89 16.92
CA GLN A 30 0.01 14.47 15.66
C GLN A 30 1.26 13.61 15.83
N SER A 31 1.95 13.72 16.97
CA SER A 31 3.16 12.93 17.21
C SER A 31 2.87 11.44 17.35
N LYS A 32 1.67 11.07 17.74
CA LYS A 32 1.25 9.67 17.87
C LYS A 32 0.24 9.24 16.80
N ASP A 33 0.01 10.09 15.82
CA ASP A 33 -1.04 9.90 14.83
C ASP A 33 -0.89 8.57 14.07
N GLY A 34 0.32 8.19 13.71
CA GLY A 34 0.57 6.95 12.98
C GLY A 34 0.11 5.70 13.72
N LEU A 35 0.46 5.57 15.00
CA LEU A 35 0.07 4.42 15.81
C LEU A 35 -1.40 4.44 16.18
N ASN A 36 -1.94 5.61 16.49
CA ASN A 36 -3.35 5.75 16.80
C ASN A 36 -4.23 5.42 15.60
N THR A 37 -3.87 5.93 14.44
CA THR A 37 -4.56 5.63 13.20
C THR A 37 -4.47 4.14 12.90
N LEU A 38 -3.30 3.54 13.09
CA LEU A 38 -3.10 2.12 12.89
C LEU A 38 -4.00 1.30 13.80
N THR A 39 -4.09 1.64 15.08
CA THR A 39 -4.93 0.94 16.05
C THR A 39 -6.40 1.08 15.71
N LYS A 40 -6.84 2.28 15.37
CA LYS A 40 -8.23 2.54 14.99
C LYS A 40 -8.61 1.79 13.72
N ASN A 41 -7.75 1.82 12.72
CA ASN A 41 -7.97 1.08 11.49
C ASN A 41 -8.04 -0.41 11.76
N ALA A 42 -7.18 -0.91 12.62
CA ALA A 42 -7.15 -2.32 12.98
C ALA A 42 -8.44 -2.78 13.66
N VAL A 43 -8.92 -1.99 14.62
CA VAL A 43 -10.21 -2.29 15.30
C VAL A 43 -11.35 -2.25 14.31
N ALA A 44 -11.39 -1.25 13.47
CA ALA A 44 -12.46 -1.10 12.49
C ALA A 44 -12.42 -2.20 11.42
N ILE A 45 -11.22 -2.58 10.98
CA ILE A 45 -11.05 -3.70 10.05
C ILE A 45 -11.62 -4.97 10.65
N HIS A 46 -11.32 -5.25 11.93
CA HIS A 46 -11.84 -6.41 12.61
C HIS A 46 -13.38 -6.39 12.68
N ASN A 47 -13.96 -5.26 13.08
CA ASN A 47 -15.40 -5.11 13.17
C ASN A 47 -16.08 -5.27 11.81
N ASN A 48 -15.54 -4.65 10.79
CA ASN A 48 -16.05 -4.77 9.43
C ASN A 48 -15.91 -6.19 8.89
N LYS A 49 -14.81 -6.85 9.22
CA LYS A 49 -14.58 -8.22 8.79
C LYS A 49 -15.56 -9.19 9.46
N SER A 50 -15.90 -8.97 10.73
CA SER A 50 -16.91 -9.77 11.42
C SER A 50 -18.28 -9.63 10.75
N LYS A 51 -18.64 -8.43 10.34
CA LYS A 51 -19.85 -8.19 9.53
C LYS A 51 -19.71 -8.80 8.15
N ALA A 52 -18.54 -8.62 7.53
CA ALA A 52 -18.28 -9.10 6.18
C ALA A 52 -18.28 -10.64 6.11
N GLN A 53 -17.90 -11.36 7.16
CA GLN A 53 -18.01 -12.82 7.19
C GLN A 53 -19.44 -13.31 7.04
N ALA A 54 -20.40 -12.53 7.56
CA ALA A 54 -21.82 -12.84 7.37
C ALA A 54 -22.31 -12.39 5.98
N THR A 55 -21.69 -11.35 5.39
CA THR A 55 -22.13 -10.72 4.14
C THR A 55 -21.05 -10.69 3.05
N GLN A 56 -19.91 -11.28 3.30
CA GLN A 56 -18.74 -11.19 2.42
C GLN A 56 -19.04 -11.54 0.96
N PRO A 57 -19.77 -12.61 0.65
CA PRO A 57 -20.08 -12.90 -0.76
C PRO A 57 -20.83 -11.76 -1.46
N THR A 58 -21.73 -11.09 -0.73
CA THR A 58 -22.50 -9.97 -1.28
C THR A 58 -21.60 -8.75 -1.47
N LYS A 59 -20.75 -8.45 -0.49
CA LYS A 59 -19.86 -7.29 -0.55
C LYS A 59 -18.81 -7.44 -1.64
N ASP A 60 -18.20 -8.60 -1.74
CA ASP A 60 -17.25 -8.89 -2.80
C ASP A 60 -17.95 -8.89 -4.17
N GLN A 61 -19.21 -9.28 -4.23
CA GLN A 61 -19.98 -9.20 -5.45
C GLN A 61 -20.23 -7.75 -5.89
N THR A 62 -20.42 -6.82 -4.95
CA THR A 62 -20.59 -5.41 -5.31
C THR A 62 -19.30 -4.80 -5.87
N ASN A 63 -18.16 -5.38 -5.52
CA ASN A 63 -16.87 -4.96 -6.03
C ASN A 63 -16.41 -5.76 -7.26
N LYS A 64 -17.15 -6.78 -7.64
CA LYS A 64 -16.81 -7.60 -8.80
C LYS A 64 -16.92 -6.80 -10.07
N VAL A 65 -15.98 -7.05 -10.94
CA VAL A 65 -15.98 -6.52 -12.28
C VAL A 65 -16.96 -7.35 -13.14
N ALA A 66 -17.89 -6.69 -13.77
CA ALA A 66 -18.85 -7.35 -14.65
C ALA A 66 -18.48 -7.07 -16.11
N PRO A 67 -17.84 -8.02 -16.81
CA PRO A 67 -17.30 -7.76 -18.15
C PRO A 67 -18.39 -7.52 -19.21
N GLN A 68 -19.64 -7.89 -18.95
CA GLN A 68 -20.74 -7.67 -19.89
C GLN A 68 -21.35 -6.28 -19.83
N GLN A 69 -21.00 -5.48 -18.81
CA GLN A 69 -21.51 -4.13 -18.69
C GLN A 69 -20.71 -3.18 -19.57
N GLN A 70 -21.40 -2.19 -20.11
CA GLN A 70 -20.76 -1.19 -20.94
C GLN A 70 -20.17 -0.09 -20.07
N TYR A 71 -18.92 -0.27 -19.71
CA TYR A 71 -18.15 0.75 -19.00
C TYR A 71 -17.34 1.58 -19.99
N LYS A 72 -16.93 2.76 -19.55
CA LYS A 72 -16.05 3.62 -20.33
C LYS A 72 -14.69 2.96 -20.57
N ASN A 73 -14.15 2.25 -19.58
CA ASN A 73 -12.93 1.48 -19.71
C ASN A 73 -13.25 0.02 -20.02
N HIS A 74 -12.51 -0.58 -20.93
CA HIS A 74 -12.61 -2.00 -21.27
C HIS A 74 -11.93 -2.86 -20.21
N ASP A 75 -10.72 -2.46 -19.81
CA ASP A 75 -9.96 -3.18 -18.80
C ASP A 75 -10.30 -2.63 -17.41
N PRO A 76 -10.69 -3.48 -16.46
CA PRO A 76 -11.01 -3.01 -15.11
C PRO A 76 -9.84 -2.30 -14.45
N ILE A 77 -10.16 -1.29 -13.63
CA ILE A 77 -9.19 -0.53 -12.86
C ILE A 77 -9.21 -1.04 -11.41
N ILE A 78 -8.06 -1.44 -10.89
CA ILE A 78 -7.90 -1.89 -9.51
C ILE A 78 -7.01 -0.90 -8.77
N LEU A 79 -7.55 -0.31 -7.70
CA LEU A 79 -6.82 0.61 -6.83
C LEU A 79 -6.16 -0.17 -5.71
N VAL A 80 -4.88 0.09 -5.46
CA VAL A 80 -4.09 -0.64 -4.46
C VAL A 80 -3.51 0.34 -3.45
N HIS A 81 -4.00 0.26 -2.22
CA HIS A 81 -3.59 1.12 -1.12
C HIS A 81 -2.14 0.85 -0.68
N GLY A 82 -1.58 1.79 0.05
CA GLY A 82 -0.23 1.68 0.58
C GLY A 82 -0.16 1.08 1.98
N PHE A 83 1.00 1.28 2.60
CA PHE A 83 1.27 0.86 3.97
C PHE A 83 0.26 1.47 4.93
N ASN A 84 -0.20 0.68 5.89
CA ASN A 84 -1.24 1.08 6.83
C ASN A 84 -2.58 1.43 6.17
N GLY A 85 -2.81 0.93 4.95
CA GLY A 85 -4.02 1.23 4.21
C GLY A 85 -5.20 0.34 4.55
N PHE A 86 -6.33 0.68 3.98
CA PHE A 86 -7.60 -0.01 4.21
C PHE A 86 -8.53 0.21 3.02
N THR A 87 -9.63 -0.52 2.97
CA THR A 87 -10.69 -0.33 1.98
C THR A 87 -12.08 -0.41 2.63
N ALA A 88 -13.11 -0.26 1.81
CA ALA A 88 -14.48 -0.38 2.28
C ALA A 88 -14.80 -1.74 2.90
N ASP A 89 -14.12 -2.81 2.45
CA ASP A 89 -14.35 -4.17 2.96
C ASP A 89 -13.76 -4.41 4.33
N ASN A 90 -12.61 -3.80 4.60
CA ASN A 90 -11.92 -3.92 5.87
C ASN A 90 -11.57 -2.54 6.43
N GLY A 91 -12.31 -1.56 6.00
CA GLY A 91 -12.09 -0.18 6.35
C GLY A 91 -12.23 0.11 7.82
N PRO A 92 -11.78 1.27 8.22
CA PRO A 92 -11.63 1.60 9.63
C PRO A 92 -12.95 1.78 10.36
N GLY A 93 -14.06 1.93 9.68
CA GLY A 93 -15.30 2.28 10.35
C GLY A 93 -15.19 3.54 11.18
N LEU A 94 -14.25 4.39 10.86
CA LEU A 94 -13.93 5.62 11.57
C LEU A 94 -14.70 6.78 10.96
N GLY A 95 -16.03 6.68 10.96
CA GLY A 95 -16.87 7.66 10.31
C GLY A 95 -16.84 7.50 8.80
N ASP A 96 -16.86 8.61 8.08
CA ASP A 96 -17.00 8.65 6.63
C ASP A 96 -15.66 8.70 5.87
N SER A 97 -14.57 8.39 6.54
CA SER A 97 -13.24 8.46 5.92
C SER A 97 -12.99 7.25 5.02
N ASN A 98 -12.51 7.50 3.82
CA ASN A 98 -12.10 6.50 2.84
C ASN A 98 -10.59 6.60 2.62
N TYR A 99 -9.93 5.49 2.33
CA TYR A 99 -8.55 5.58 1.84
C TYR A 99 -8.51 6.36 0.52
N TRP A 100 -9.39 5.99 -0.40
CA TRP A 100 -9.51 6.60 -1.73
C TRP A 100 -10.55 7.72 -1.69
N GLY A 101 -10.09 8.91 -1.32
CA GLY A 101 -10.93 10.10 -1.25
C GLY A 101 -10.95 10.78 0.11
N GLY A 102 -10.53 10.10 1.16
CA GLY A 102 -10.54 10.64 2.52
C GLY A 102 -11.94 11.03 2.98
N GLU A 103 -12.05 12.19 3.60
CA GLU A 103 -13.33 12.76 3.97
C GLU A 103 -13.97 13.62 2.85
N ARG A 104 -13.22 13.85 1.77
CA ARG A 104 -13.64 14.74 0.70
C ARG A 104 -14.69 14.10 -0.21
N LEU A 105 -14.45 12.87 -0.63
CA LEU A 105 -15.37 12.11 -1.48
C LEU A 105 -14.97 10.63 -1.49
N ASN A 106 -15.84 9.79 -2.01
CA ASN A 106 -15.53 8.38 -2.26
C ASN A 106 -15.16 8.25 -3.75
N ILE A 107 -13.87 8.12 -4.04
CA ILE A 107 -13.35 8.08 -5.42
C ILE A 107 -13.99 6.92 -6.20
N THR A 108 -14.02 5.73 -5.61
CA THR A 108 -14.54 4.53 -6.27
C THR A 108 -16.02 4.69 -6.61
N GLN A 109 -16.80 5.18 -5.66
CA GLN A 109 -18.23 5.39 -5.87
C GLN A 109 -18.49 6.43 -6.96
N GLU A 110 -17.77 7.55 -6.93
CA GLU A 110 -17.91 8.59 -7.95
C GLU A 110 -17.49 8.09 -9.34
N ALA A 111 -16.39 7.35 -9.40
CA ALA A 111 -15.92 6.79 -10.66
C ALA A 111 -16.95 5.84 -11.26
N ARG A 112 -17.54 4.98 -10.44
CA ARG A 112 -18.62 4.08 -10.89
C ARG A 112 -19.84 4.85 -11.37
N ALA A 113 -20.21 5.90 -10.66
CA ALA A 113 -21.33 6.76 -11.07
C ALA A 113 -21.08 7.43 -12.42
N LYS A 114 -19.83 7.68 -12.77
CA LYS A 114 -19.42 8.24 -14.06
C LYS A 114 -19.24 7.17 -15.14
N GLY A 115 -19.48 5.90 -14.83
CA GLY A 115 -19.41 4.81 -15.79
C GLY A 115 -18.06 4.11 -15.90
N TYR A 116 -17.15 4.32 -14.96
CA TYR A 116 -15.88 3.58 -14.90
C TYR A 116 -16.03 2.30 -14.10
N ASN A 117 -15.35 1.26 -14.56
CA ASN A 117 -15.25 0.00 -13.85
C ASN A 117 -14.00 0.04 -12.96
N VAL A 118 -14.21 0.30 -11.68
CA VAL A 118 -13.14 0.50 -10.68
C VAL A 118 -13.46 -0.31 -9.43
N SER A 119 -12.46 -0.99 -8.90
CA SER A 119 -12.52 -1.70 -7.62
C SER A 119 -11.32 -1.32 -6.79
N GLU A 120 -11.46 -1.36 -5.46
CA GLU A 120 -10.35 -1.11 -4.53
C GLU A 120 -9.96 -2.41 -3.84
N ALA A 121 -8.70 -2.80 -4.04
CA ALA A 121 -8.16 -4.01 -3.43
C ALA A 121 -7.88 -3.80 -1.95
N SER A 122 -8.09 -4.87 -1.19
CA SER A 122 -7.76 -4.92 0.23
C SER A 122 -6.66 -5.93 0.45
N VAL A 123 -5.49 -5.46 0.87
CA VAL A 123 -4.32 -6.30 1.17
C VAL A 123 -3.80 -5.94 2.56
N SER A 124 -2.85 -6.70 3.09
CA SER A 124 -2.36 -6.45 4.43
C SER A 124 -1.76 -5.05 4.58
N ALA A 125 -2.11 -4.39 5.69
CA ALA A 125 -1.68 -3.03 5.97
C ALA A 125 -0.17 -2.95 6.25
N LEU A 126 0.40 -3.95 6.89
CA LEU A 126 1.77 -3.97 7.38
C LEU A 126 2.63 -5.06 6.74
N GLY A 127 2.05 -5.88 5.89
CA GLY A 127 2.76 -6.98 5.24
C GLY A 127 3.82 -6.51 4.25
N SER A 128 4.68 -7.42 3.86
CA SER A 128 5.68 -7.18 2.82
C SER A 128 5.02 -6.98 1.46
N ASN A 129 5.76 -6.40 0.54
CA ASN A 129 5.31 -6.32 -0.86
C ASN A 129 5.01 -7.70 -1.43
N TYR A 130 5.80 -8.71 -1.07
CA TYR A 130 5.56 -10.08 -1.50
C TYR A 130 4.19 -10.59 -1.00
N ASP A 131 3.95 -10.55 0.30
CA ASP A 131 2.68 -11.01 0.86
C ASP A 131 1.51 -10.21 0.30
N ARG A 132 1.66 -8.89 0.16
CA ARG A 132 0.64 -8.02 -0.41
C ARG A 132 0.36 -8.30 -1.88
N ALA A 133 1.40 -8.58 -2.67
CA ALA A 133 1.24 -8.93 -4.08
C ALA A 133 0.51 -10.26 -4.24
N VAL A 134 0.81 -11.24 -3.40
CA VAL A 134 0.11 -12.53 -3.40
C VAL A 134 -1.36 -12.33 -3.03
N GLU A 135 -1.62 -11.55 -1.98
CA GLU A 135 -2.99 -11.21 -1.57
C GLU A 135 -3.75 -10.49 -2.69
N LEU A 136 -3.08 -9.57 -3.37
CA LEU A 136 -3.67 -8.83 -4.50
C LEU A 136 -4.07 -9.78 -5.64
N TYR A 137 -3.21 -10.72 -5.95
CA TYR A 137 -3.53 -11.76 -6.94
C TYR A 137 -4.83 -12.47 -6.59
N TYR A 138 -4.96 -12.92 -5.34
CA TYR A 138 -6.16 -13.65 -4.91
C TYR A 138 -7.37 -12.73 -4.73
N TYR A 139 -7.17 -11.46 -4.35
CA TYR A 139 -8.25 -10.49 -4.36
C TYR A 139 -8.89 -10.39 -5.75
N ILE A 140 -8.07 -10.34 -6.77
CA ILE A 140 -8.56 -10.20 -8.16
C ILE A 140 -9.11 -11.54 -8.68
N LYS A 141 -8.31 -12.59 -8.56
CA LYS A 141 -8.64 -13.89 -9.13
C LYS A 141 -9.66 -14.69 -8.33
N GLY A 142 -9.67 -14.50 -7.02
CA GLY A 142 -10.44 -15.33 -6.09
C GLY A 142 -9.66 -16.54 -5.62
N GLY A 143 -10.07 -17.06 -4.48
CA GLY A 143 -9.46 -18.25 -3.87
C GLY A 143 -8.78 -17.95 -2.55
N THR A 144 -8.17 -19.00 -1.97
CA THR A 144 -7.45 -18.90 -0.71
C THR A 144 -6.00 -18.50 -0.97
N VAL A 145 -5.55 -17.45 -0.29
CA VAL A 145 -4.17 -16.97 -0.41
C VAL A 145 -3.20 -18.09 -0.10
N ASP A 146 -2.27 -18.31 -1.01
CA ASP A 146 -1.15 -19.25 -0.85
C ASP A 146 0.14 -18.45 -0.98
N TYR A 147 0.78 -18.18 0.16
CA TYR A 147 2.03 -17.42 0.19
C TYR A 147 3.23 -18.19 -0.35
N GLY A 148 3.04 -19.48 -0.62
CA GLY A 148 4.10 -20.37 -1.07
C GLY A 148 4.71 -21.17 0.06
N ALA A 149 4.93 -22.47 -0.16
CA ALA A 149 5.51 -23.34 0.85
C ALA A 149 6.94 -22.94 1.23
N ALA A 150 7.76 -22.59 0.23
CA ALA A 150 9.15 -22.17 0.47
C ALA A 150 9.20 -20.83 1.22
N HIS A 151 8.40 -19.87 0.79
CA HIS A 151 8.33 -18.54 1.42
C HIS A 151 7.90 -18.66 2.89
N ALA A 152 6.83 -19.40 3.14
CA ALA A 152 6.31 -19.60 4.50
C ALA A 152 7.34 -20.26 5.40
N ALA A 153 8.04 -21.28 4.90
CA ALA A 153 9.08 -21.97 5.65
C ALA A 153 10.28 -21.07 5.93
N LYS A 154 10.69 -20.29 4.93
CA LYS A 154 11.85 -19.37 5.04
C LYS A 154 11.64 -18.31 6.09
N TYR A 155 10.45 -17.71 6.14
CA TYR A 155 10.17 -16.58 7.01
C TYR A 155 9.42 -16.96 8.30
N GLY A 156 8.93 -18.18 8.39
CA GLY A 156 8.30 -18.68 9.62
C GLY A 156 6.89 -18.19 9.85
N HIS A 157 6.09 -18.11 8.80
CA HIS A 157 4.65 -17.84 8.93
C HIS A 157 3.81 -18.90 8.22
N GLU A 158 2.49 -18.80 8.34
CA GLU A 158 1.56 -19.72 7.72
C GLU A 158 1.62 -19.61 6.19
N ARG A 159 1.50 -20.74 5.52
CA ARG A 159 1.46 -20.77 4.06
C ARG A 159 0.17 -20.19 3.49
N TYR A 160 -0.96 -20.51 4.10
CA TYR A 160 -2.26 -20.11 3.60
C TYR A 160 -2.81 -18.94 4.40
N GLY A 161 -3.42 -17.99 3.70
CA GLY A 161 -4.06 -16.83 4.29
C GLY A 161 -5.57 -16.84 4.10
N LYS A 162 -6.16 -15.65 4.00
CA LYS A 162 -7.60 -15.53 3.85
C LYS A 162 -8.08 -15.92 2.46
N SER A 163 -9.39 -16.17 2.33
CA SER A 163 -10.03 -16.45 1.05
C SER A 163 -10.71 -15.19 0.54
N TYR A 164 -10.58 -14.97 -0.75
CA TYR A 164 -11.23 -13.87 -1.47
C TYR A 164 -12.24 -14.44 -2.45
N ALA A 165 -13.35 -13.73 -2.65
CA ALA A 165 -14.36 -14.11 -3.63
C ALA A 165 -13.90 -13.91 -5.08
N GLY A 166 -13.01 -12.97 -5.29
CA GLY A 166 -12.49 -12.62 -6.60
C GLY A 166 -13.24 -11.45 -7.23
N ALA A 167 -12.55 -10.33 -7.39
CA ALA A 167 -13.11 -9.14 -8.04
C ALA A 167 -13.23 -9.33 -9.55
N TYR A 168 -12.39 -10.17 -10.14
CA TYR A 168 -12.39 -10.44 -11.58
C TYR A 168 -11.93 -11.89 -11.82
N ARG A 169 -12.86 -12.82 -11.67
CA ARG A 169 -12.56 -14.27 -11.78
C ARG A 169 -12.11 -14.71 -13.17
N ASP A 170 -12.57 -13.99 -14.20
CA ASP A 170 -12.20 -14.28 -15.60
C ASP A 170 -10.81 -13.75 -15.96
N TRP A 171 -10.12 -13.14 -15.01
CA TRP A 171 -8.77 -12.61 -15.21
C TRP A 171 -7.81 -13.73 -15.63
N LYS A 172 -7.22 -13.59 -16.79
CA LYS A 172 -6.33 -14.58 -17.41
C LYS A 172 -5.58 -13.88 -18.55
N PRO A 173 -4.57 -14.51 -19.16
CA PRO A 173 -3.94 -13.94 -20.34
C PRO A 173 -4.95 -13.56 -21.42
N GLY A 174 -4.91 -12.33 -21.88
CA GLY A 174 -5.88 -11.73 -22.79
C GLY A 174 -7.00 -10.94 -22.11
N GLN A 175 -7.15 -11.09 -20.80
CA GLN A 175 -8.10 -10.32 -19.98
C GLN A 175 -7.29 -9.42 -19.06
N LYS A 176 -7.12 -8.16 -19.47
CA LYS A 176 -6.19 -7.25 -18.80
C LYS A 176 -6.87 -6.33 -17.80
N ILE A 177 -6.07 -5.79 -16.89
CA ILE A 177 -6.51 -4.81 -15.89
C ILE A 177 -5.55 -3.62 -15.86
N HIS A 178 -6.03 -2.50 -15.36
CA HIS A 178 -5.20 -1.36 -14.96
C HIS A 178 -4.94 -1.43 -13.47
N LEU A 179 -3.70 -1.23 -13.06
CA LEU A 179 -3.34 -1.15 -11.65
C LEU A 179 -2.93 0.28 -11.31
N ILE A 180 -3.55 0.84 -10.27
CA ILE A 180 -3.17 2.15 -9.73
C ILE A 180 -2.78 1.94 -8.28
N GLY A 181 -1.51 2.17 -7.96
CA GLY A 181 -0.98 2.01 -6.62
C GLY A 181 -0.59 3.33 -5.99
N HIS A 182 -1.03 3.58 -4.78
CA HIS A 182 -0.61 4.73 -3.98
C HIS A 182 0.46 4.28 -3.00
N SER A 183 1.53 5.07 -2.88
CA SER A 183 2.61 4.81 -1.92
C SER A 183 3.16 3.39 -2.11
N MET A 184 3.24 2.58 -1.07
CA MET A 184 3.70 1.19 -1.15
C MET A 184 2.89 0.36 -2.17
N GLY A 185 1.64 0.74 -2.44
CA GLY A 185 0.82 0.06 -3.44
C GLY A 185 1.47 0.01 -4.82
N GLY A 186 2.22 1.04 -5.19
CA GLY A 186 2.96 1.06 -6.45
C GLY A 186 4.08 0.02 -6.51
N GLN A 187 4.75 -0.22 -5.39
CA GLN A 187 5.74 -1.30 -5.31
C GLN A 187 5.07 -2.68 -5.38
N THR A 188 3.96 -2.83 -4.67
CA THR A 188 3.19 -4.08 -4.64
C THR A 188 2.75 -4.51 -6.05
N VAL A 189 2.20 -3.57 -6.84
CA VAL A 189 1.72 -3.90 -8.19
C VAL A 189 2.85 -4.25 -9.14
N ARG A 190 4.01 -3.64 -8.99
CA ARG A 190 5.20 -4.00 -9.77
C ARG A 190 5.62 -5.45 -9.49
N LEU A 191 5.61 -5.85 -8.23
CA LEU A 191 5.97 -7.21 -7.87
C LEU A 191 4.94 -8.23 -8.36
N LEU A 192 3.65 -7.88 -8.32
CA LEU A 192 2.62 -8.76 -8.87
C LEU A 192 2.84 -9.02 -10.36
N GLU A 193 3.12 -7.97 -11.14
CA GLU A 193 3.40 -8.11 -12.57
C GLU A 193 4.62 -9.02 -12.81
N GLU A 194 5.68 -8.83 -12.04
CA GLU A 194 6.89 -9.65 -12.16
C GLU A 194 6.60 -11.12 -11.89
N MET A 195 5.84 -11.42 -10.84
CA MET A 195 5.50 -12.81 -10.50
C MET A 195 4.58 -13.45 -11.53
N LEU A 196 3.61 -12.74 -12.04
CA LEU A 196 2.74 -13.26 -13.11
C LEU A 196 3.55 -13.67 -14.34
N ARG A 197 4.47 -12.83 -14.75
CA ARG A 197 5.26 -13.02 -15.96
C ARG A 197 6.37 -14.06 -15.76
N ASN A 198 7.12 -13.95 -14.69
CA ASN A 198 8.34 -14.71 -14.46
C ASN A 198 8.22 -15.76 -13.35
N GLY A 199 7.14 -15.76 -12.58
CA GLY A 199 6.91 -16.73 -11.53
C GLY A 199 7.80 -16.52 -10.30
N ASN A 200 7.92 -17.58 -9.51
CA ASN A 200 8.79 -17.65 -8.34
C ASN A 200 9.62 -18.91 -8.40
N PRO A 201 10.89 -18.82 -8.81
CA PRO A 201 11.75 -20.01 -8.96
C PRO A 201 11.94 -20.81 -7.67
N GLU A 202 11.97 -20.14 -6.51
CA GLU A 202 12.12 -20.83 -5.22
C GLU A 202 10.93 -21.75 -4.93
N GLU A 203 9.72 -21.32 -5.25
CA GLU A 203 8.52 -22.14 -5.06
C GLU A 203 8.47 -23.29 -6.04
N ILE A 204 8.88 -23.07 -7.28
CA ILE A 204 8.96 -24.11 -8.29
C ILE A 204 9.96 -25.20 -7.86
N GLU A 205 11.13 -24.79 -7.39
CA GLU A 205 12.15 -25.74 -6.93
C GLU A 205 11.71 -26.49 -5.69
N TYR A 206 11.08 -25.81 -4.74
CA TYR A 206 10.54 -26.45 -3.54
C TYR A 206 9.51 -27.53 -3.90
N GLN A 207 8.61 -27.23 -4.83
CA GLN A 207 7.62 -28.19 -5.29
C GLN A 207 8.29 -29.41 -5.93
N LYS A 208 9.33 -29.21 -6.74
CA LYS A 208 10.06 -30.32 -7.35
C LYS A 208 10.67 -31.25 -6.32
N GLN A 209 11.19 -30.69 -5.22
CA GLN A 209 11.84 -31.45 -4.17
C GLN A 209 10.86 -32.11 -3.21
N HIS A 210 9.74 -31.49 -2.91
CA HIS A 210 8.82 -31.92 -1.86
C HIS A 210 7.46 -32.37 -2.37
N GLY A 211 7.13 -32.12 -3.63
CA GLY A 211 5.82 -32.41 -4.19
C GLY A 211 4.76 -31.43 -3.70
N GLY A 212 3.51 -31.75 -3.93
CA GLY A 212 2.37 -30.93 -3.52
C GLY A 212 1.95 -29.92 -4.57
N GLU A 213 0.98 -29.10 -4.20
CA GLU A 213 0.41 -28.08 -5.08
C GLU A 213 1.25 -26.80 -5.07
N ILE A 214 1.15 -26.05 -6.13
CA ILE A 214 1.77 -24.74 -6.26
C ILE A 214 0.74 -23.77 -6.84
N SER A 215 0.70 -22.55 -6.30
CA SER A 215 -0.16 -21.51 -6.84
C SER A 215 0.20 -21.22 -8.30
N PRO A 216 -0.80 -21.01 -9.17
CA PRO A 216 -0.53 -20.59 -10.56
C PRO A 216 0.33 -19.34 -10.65
N LEU A 217 0.24 -18.44 -9.66
CA LEU A 217 1.04 -17.22 -9.62
C LEU A 217 2.54 -17.51 -9.71
N TYR A 218 3.00 -18.59 -9.08
CA TYR A 218 4.44 -18.90 -8.99
C TYR A 218 5.00 -19.61 -10.22
N LYS A 219 4.13 -20.08 -11.11
CA LYS A 219 4.55 -20.80 -12.33
C LYS A 219 5.10 -19.88 -13.40
N GLY A 220 4.74 -18.59 -13.36
CA GLY A 220 5.08 -17.66 -14.43
C GLY A 220 4.31 -17.91 -15.72
N GLY A 221 4.72 -17.24 -16.78
CA GLY A 221 4.09 -17.39 -18.09
C GLY A 221 2.70 -16.80 -18.18
N GLN A 222 2.27 -16.01 -17.19
CA GLN A 222 0.98 -15.35 -17.18
C GLN A 222 1.16 -13.90 -17.60
N ASP A 223 1.46 -13.71 -18.86
CA ASP A 223 1.58 -12.38 -19.46
C ASP A 223 0.27 -11.93 -20.09
N ASN A 224 0.22 -10.71 -20.59
CA ASN A 224 -0.96 -10.13 -21.23
C ASN A 224 -2.18 -10.09 -20.29
N MET A 225 -1.93 -9.77 -19.02
CA MET A 225 -2.94 -9.67 -17.97
C MET A 225 -3.02 -8.25 -17.36
N ILE A 226 -2.08 -7.40 -17.68
CA ILE A 226 -2.02 -6.02 -17.18
C ILE A 226 -1.78 -5.09 -18.35
N SER A 227 -2.61 -4.07 -18.48
CA SER A 227 -2.48 -3.04 -19.53
C SER A 227 -1.64 -1.86 -19.05
N SER A 228 -1.78 -1.48 -17.78
CA SER A 228 -0.99 -0.36 -17.25
C SER A 228 -0.73 -0.47 -15.76
N ILE A 229 0.36 0.15 -15.35
CA ILE A 229 0.72 0.37 -13.96
C ILE A 229 0.93 1.87 -13.76
N THR A 230 0.09 2.47 -12.94
CA THR A 230 0.19 3.88 -12.56
C THR A 230 0.49 3.97 -11.07
N THR A 231 1.49 4.77 -10.71
CA THR A 231 1.86 4.93 -9.31
C THR A 231 1.71 6.38 -8.86
N LEU A 232 1.24 6.54 -7.63
CA LEU A 232 1.01 7.83 -6.99
C LEU A 232 1.88 7.91 -5.74
N ALA A 233 2.87 8.80 -5.73
CA ALA A 233 3.74 9.02 -4.58
C ALA A 233 4.38 7.72 -4.04
N SER A 234 4.77 6.83 -4.92
CA SER A 234 5.32 5.53 -4.54
C SER A 234 6.83 5.61 -4.30
N PRO A 235 7.32 5.05 -3.18
CA PRO A 235 8.75 5.05 -2.90
C PRO A 235 9.48 3.97 -3.70
N HIS A 236 9.62 4.17 -5.00
CA HIS A 236 10.26 3.20 -5.89
C HIS A 236 11.70 2.88 -5.49
N ASN A 237 12.38 3.83 -4.86
CA ASN A 237 13.75 3.65 -4.36
C ASN A 237 13.80 3.69 -2.83
N GLY A 238 12.65 3.50 -2.19
CA GLY A 238 12.50 3.55 -0.75
C GLY A 238 12.44 4.96 -0.19
N THR A 239 12.46 5.04 1.12
CA THR A 239 12.48 6.31 1.83
C THR A 239 13.47 6.24 2.98
N HIS A 240 14.37 7.23 3.06
CA HIS A 240 15.31 7.35 4.18
C HIS A 240 14.60 7.53 5.51
N ALA A 241 13.40 8.01 5.44
CA ALA A 241 12.55 8.10 6.60
C ALA A 241 12.28 6.71 7.22
N SER A 242 12.06 5.70 6.42
CA SER A 242 11.93 4.32 6.89
C SER A 242 13.27 3.71 7.29
N ASP A 243 14.38 4.16 6.74
CA ASP A 243 15.73 3.71 7.15
C ASP A 243 15.98 3.98 8.62
N LEU A 244 15.47 5.08 9.14
CA LEU A 244 15.59 5.40 10.56
C LEU A 244 14.74 4.48 11.44
N LEU A 245 13.64 4.00 10.93
CA LEU A 245 12.74 3.05 11.59
C LEU A 245 13.03 1.60 11.26
N GLY A 246 13.98 1.34 10.38
CA GLY A 246 14.43 -0.01 10.07
C GLY A 246 15.04 -0.75 11.26
N ASN A 247 15.06 -0.14 12.43
CA ASN A 247 15.45 -0.81 13.66
C ASN A 247 14.28 -1.63 14.20
N GLU A 248 14.36 -2.92 13.96
CA GLU A 248 13.40 -3.91 14.41
C GLU A 248 13.01 -3.75 15.88
N ALA A 249 13.99 -3.57 16.74
CA ALA A 249 13.77 -3.49 18.18
C ALA A 249 12.92 -2.28 18.57
N ILE A 250 13.16 -1.13 17.92
CA ILE A 250 12.43 0.10 18.20
C ILE A 250 10.96 -0.04 17.75
N VAL A 251 10.75 -0.53 16.52
CA VAL A 251 9.39 -0.68 15.97
C VAL A 251 8.63 -1.72 16.78
N ARG A 252 9.23 -2.85 17.08
CA ARG A 252 8.62 -3.90 17.88
C ARG A 252 8.20 -3.38 19.25
N GLN A 253 9.06 -2.64 19.92
CA GLN A 253 8.76 -2.09 21.24
C GLN A 253 7.60 -1.09 21.17
N ALA A 254 7.59 -0.22 20.17
CA ALA A 254 6.51 0.76 20.00
C ALA A 254 5.17 0.09 19.76
N VAL A 255 5.11 -0.91 18.88
CA VAL A 255 3.88 -1.66 18.58
C VAL A 255 3.43 -2.45 19.80
N TYR A 256 4.38 -3.08 20.51
CA TYR A 256 4.09 -3.82 21.73
C TYR A 256 3.47 -2.93 22.83
N ASP A 257 4.11 -1.80 23.08
CA ASP A 257 3.63 -0.86 24.12
C ASP A 257 2.25 -0.32 23.76
N PHE A 258 2.04 -0.04 22.50
CA PHE A 258 0.76 0.45 22.03
C PHE A 258 -0.33 -0.61 22.13
N ALA A 259 -0.03 -1.84 21.72
CA ALA A 259 -0.97 -2.97 21.86
C ALA A 259 -1.33 -3.20 23.32
N LYS A 260 -0.34 -3.11 24.22
CA LYS A 260 -0.54 -3.26 25.65
C LYS A 260 -1.46 -2.17 26.21
N SER A 261 -1.29 -0.92 25.78
CA SER A 261 -2.13 0.19 26.22
C SER A 261 -3.56 0.08 25.71
N GLN A 262 -3.77 -0.51 24.54
CA GLN A 262 -5.09 -0.66 23.93
C GLN A 262 -5.84 -1.92 24.41
N GLY A 263 -5.16 -2.81 25.10
CA GLY A 263 -5.77 -4.04 25.60
C GLY A 263 -6.30 -4.91 24.46
N ASN A 264 -7.40 -5.58 24.72
CA ASN A 264 -8.01 -6.54 23.79
C ASN A 264 -8.49 -5.93 22.47
N LYS A 265 -8.64 -4.63 22.38
CA LYS A 265 -9.08 -3.98 21.14
C LYS A 265 -8.09 -4.20 20.00
N PHE A 266 -6.80 -4.05 20.30
CA PHE A 266 -5.76 -4.26 19.28
C PHE A 266 -5.71 -5.75 18.88
N SER A 267 -5.80 -6.66 19.84
CA SER A 267 -5.68 -8.09 19.57
C SER A 267 -6.79 -8.64 18.69
N ARG A 268 -7.96 -8.02 18.71
CA ARG A 268 -9.11 -8.44 17.89
C ARG A 268 -9.07 -7.88 16.47
N ALA A 269 -8.21 -6.90 16.22
CA ALA A 269 -8.10 -6.28 14.93
C ALA A 269 -7.37 -7.17 13.93
N ASP A 270 -7.75 -7.05 12.67
CA ASP A 270 -7.08 -7.74 11.58
C ASP A 270 -6.25 -6.75 10.77
N LEU A 271 -4.94 -6.77 11.00
CA LEU A 271 -3.97 -5.96 10.26
C LEU A 271 -3.44 -6.66 9.01
N GLY A 272 -4.04 -7.81 8.64
CA GLY A 272 -3.52 -8.63 7.56
C GLY A 272 -2.24 -9.36 7.93
N LEU A 273 -2.05 -9.67 9.22
CA LEU A 273 -0.87 -10.36 9.74
C LEU A 273 -1.23 -11.71 10.36
N THR A 274 -2.37 -12.27 9.98
CA THR A 274 -2.83 -13.56 10.50
C THR A 274 -1.89 -14.70 10.13
N GLN A 275 -1.18 -14.62 9.01
CA GLN A 275 -0.15 -15.59 8.62
C GLN A 275 1.00 -15.65 9.64
N TRP A 276 1.22 -14.60 10.42
CA TRP A 276 2.19 -14.56 11.51
C TRP A 276 1.60 -15.00 12.84
N GLY A 277 0.33 -15.39 12.88
CA GLY A 277 -0.38 -15.70 14.13
C GLY A 277 -0.66 -14.47 14.98
N LEU A 278 -0.64 -13.28 14.44
CA LEU A 278 -0.80 -12.03 15.18
C LEU A 278 -2.26 -11.65 15.34
N LYS A 279 -3.04 -12.63 15.82
CA LYS A 279 -4.42 -12.46 16.24
C LYS A 279 -4.65 -13.32 17.47
N GLN A 280 -5.30 -12.76 18.47
CA GLN A 280 -5.58 -13.50 19.71
C GLN A 280 -6.45 -14.72 19.42
N ARG A 281 -6.03 -15.87 19.97
CA ARG A 281 -6.78 -17.13 19.85
C ARG A 281 -7.96 -17.12 20.81
N PRO A 282 -9.03 -17.89 20.54
CA PRO A 282 -10.25 -17.86 21.38
C PRO A 282 -10.02 -18.20 22.85
N ASP A 283 -9.10 -19.11 23.13
CA ASP A 283 -8.80 -19.59 24.49
C ASP A 283 -7.49 -19.06 25.04
N GLU A 284 -6.90 -18.07 24.37
CA GLU A 284 -5.64 -17.45 24.78
C GLU A 284 -5.91 -16.25 25.68
N THR A 285 -5.16 -16.15 26.80
CA THR A 285 -5.22 -14.94 27.62
C THR A 285 -4.55 -13.78 26.91
N TYR A 286 -4.96 -12.56 27.26
CA TYR A 286 -4.36 -11.37 26.67
C TYR A 286 -2.85 -11.29 26.94
N ILE A 287 -2.43 -11.68 28.16
CA ILE A 287 -1.00 -11.67 28.52
C ILE A 287 -0.21 -12.63 27.65
N ASP A 288 -0.72 -13.83 27.43
CA ASP A 288 -0.07 -14.83 26.57
C ASP A 288 -0.01 -14.36 25.12
N TYR A 289 -1.09 -13.75 24.64
CA TYR A 289 -1.12 -13.15 23.31
C TYR A 289 -0.05 -12.07 23.16
N VAL A 290 0.07 -11.15 24.11
CA VAL A 290 1.04 -10.05 24.07
C VAL A 290 2.47 -10.60 24.04
N LYS A 291 2.76 -11.63 24.84
CA LYS A 291 4.07 -12.31 24.81
C LYS A 291 4.34 -12.94 23.44
N ARG A 292 3.33 -13.53 22.85
CA ARG A 292 3.46 -14.16 21.53
C ARG A 292 3.71 -13.12 20.43
N VAL A 293 3.06 -11.97 20.49
CA VAL A 293 3.32 -10.85 19.59
C VAL A 293 4.76 -10.39 19.73
N GLU A 294 5.24 -10.19 20.94
CA GLU A 294 6.61 -9.75 21.22
C GLU A 294 7.66 -10.72 20.64
N ASN A 295 7.36 -12.00 20.68
CA ASN A 295 8.27 -13.05 20.23
C ASN A 295 8.00 -13.52 18.79
N SER A 296 7.18 -12.80 18.05
CA SER A 296 6.83 -13.16 16.68
C SER A 296 8.03 -13.17 15.75
N ASN A 297 8.04 -14.13 14.83
CA ASN A 297 9.04 -14.20 13.77
C ASN A 297 8.98 -12.97 12.85
N LEU A 298 7.84 -12.29 12.78
CA LEU A 298 7.70 -11.05 11.99
C LEU A 298 8.84 -10.06 12.27
N TRP A 299 9.20 -9.91 13.54
CA TRP A 299 10.22 -8.95 13.97
C TRP A 299 11.66 -9.44 13.67
N LYS A 300 11.81 -10.73 13.40
CA LYS A 300 13.12 -11.37 13.17
C LYS A 300 13.43 -11.54 11.68
N THR A 301 12.51 -11.15 10.81
CA THR A 301 12.65 -11.34 9.37
C THR A 301 12.53 -10.02 8.63
N LYS A 302 12.85 -10.04 7.34
CA LYS A 302 12.68 -8.92 6.43
C LYS A 302 11.34 -8.97 5.68
N ASP A 303 10.49 -9.95 5.95
CA ASP A 303 9.21 -10.15 5.26
C ASP A 303 8.09 -9.30 5.87
N ASN A 304 8.28 -8.00 5.84
CA ASN A 304 7.31 -7.05 6.36
C ASN A 304 7.44 -5.70 5.65
N GLY A 305 6.41 -4.86 5.80
CA GLY A 305 6.38 -3.56 5.15
C GLY A 305 7.39 -2.56 5.71
N PHE A 306 7.78 -2.71 6.98
CA PHE A 306 8.77 -1.82 7.58
C PHE A 306 10.11 -1.94 6.85
N TYR A 307 10.54 -3.15 6.54
CA TYR A 307 11.76 -3.37 5.78
C TYR A 307 11.62 -2.95 4.31
N ASP A 308 10.52 -3.31 3.67
CA ASP A 308 10.34 -3.08 2.23
C ASP A 308 10.28 -1.60 1.85
N LEU A 309 9.94 -0.73 2.79
CA LEU A 309 9.92 0.71 2.58
C LEU A 309 11.29 1.37 2.77
N THR A 310 12.27 0.64 3.31
CA THR A 310 13.64 1.14 3.41
C THR A 310 14.28 1.25 2.03
N THR A 311 15.35 2.03 1.93
CA THR A 311 16.11 2.14 0.69
C THR A 311 16.74 0.79 0.32
N GLU A 312 17.20 0.01 1.30
CA GLU A 312 17.71 -1.34 1.07
C GLU A 312 16.64 -2.27 0.53
N GLY A 313 15.47 -2.29 1.15
CA GLY A 313 14.35 -3.13 0.71
C GLY A 313 13.85 -2.76 -0.68
N ALA A 314 13.78 -1.47 -0.99
CA ALA A 314 13.40 -1.01 -2.31
C ALA A 314 14.43 -1.39 -3.38
N GLN A 315 15.72 -1.33 -3.04
CA GLN A 315 16.77 -1.76 -3.95
C GLN A 315 16.67 -3.26 -4.25
N GLU A 316 16.38 -4.07 -3.26
CA GLU A 316 16.13 -5.50 -3.47
C GLU A 316 14.97 -5.72 -4.43
N LEU A 317 13.86 -5.01 -4.24
CA LEU A 317 12.72 -5.08 -5.14
C LEU A 317 13.12 -4.66 -6.57
N ASN A 318 13.86 -3.57 -6.70
CA ASN A 318 14.29 -3.10 -8.01
C ASN A 318 15.23 -4.10 -8.71
N ASN A 319 16.05 -4.82 -7.96
CA ASN A 319 16.93 -5.85 -8.51
C ASN A 319 16.19 -7.10 -8.98
N HIS A 320 14.97 -7.32 -8.50
CA HIS A 320 14.17 -8.51 -8.79
C HIS A 320 12.94 -8.21 -9.66
N THR A 321 12.80 -6.98 -10.14
CA THR A 321 11.69 -6.58 -11.01
C THR A 321 12.23 -5.95 -12.29
N SER A 322 11.48 -6.11 -13.36
CA SER A 322 11.84 -5.60 -14.67
C SER A 322 10.65 -4.97 -15.36
N LEU A 323 10.91 -4.17 -16.37
CA LEU A 323 9.85 -3.59 -17.19
C LEU A 323 9.30 -4.63 -18.17
N ASN A 324 7.99 -4.66 -18.29
CA ASN A 324 7.31 -5.44 -19.32
C ASN A 324 7.14 -4.53 -20.57
N PRO A 325 7.66 -4.92 -21.74
CA PRO A 325 7.61 -4.06 -22.93
C PRO A 325 6.18 -3.80 -23.43
N ASN A 326 5.19 -4.54 -22.96
CA ASN A 326 3.83 -4.44 -23.43
C ASN A 326 2.91 -3.62 -22.50
N ILE A 327 3.43 -3.13 -21.39
CA ILE A 327 2.68 -2.40 -20.37
C ILE A 327 3.01 -0.91 -20.44
N VAL A 328 2.00 -0.08 -20.20
CA VAL A 328 2.17 1.37 -20.02
C VAL A 328 2.44 1.64 -18.54
N TYR A 329 3.56 2.29 -18.24
CA TYR A 329 3.96 2.66 -16.89
C TYR A 329 3.92 4.18 -16.75
N LYS A 330 3.30 4.67 -15.67
CA LYS A 330 3.20 6.12 -15.44
C LYS A 330 3.34 6.43 -13.95
N THR A 331 4.05 7.51 -13.63
CA THR A 331 4.20 7.94 -12.24
C THR A 331 3.70 9.36 -12.04
N TYR A 332 3.13 9.59 -10.87
CA TYR A 332 2.75 10.89 -10.35
C TYR A 332 3.49 11.12 -9.04
N THR A 333 4.12 12.27 -8.94
CA THR A 333 5.00 12.64 -7.83
C THR A 333 4.56 13.97 -7.25
N GLY A 334 4.45 14.03 -5.92
CA GLY A 334 4.15 15.25 -5.21
C GLY A 334 5.37 15.81 -4.50
N GLU A 335 5.32 17.08 -4.20
CA GLU A 335 6.26 17.73 -3.30
C GLU A 335 5.58 18.90 -2.59
N SER A 336 6.02 19.14 -1.37
CA SER A 336 5.48 20.23 -0.57
C SER A 336 6.54 20.71 0.44
N SER A 337 7.77 20.85 -0.03
CA SER A 337 8.90 21.31 0.76
C SER A 337 9.62 22.45 0.05
N ASP A 338 10.11 23.42 0.83
CA ASP A 338 10.86 24.55 0.28
C ASP A 338 12.26 24.59 0.87
N PRO A 339 13.30 24.86 0.05
CA PRO A 339 14.66 24.98 0.56
C PRO A 339 14.86 26.32 1.27
N ASP A 340 15.64 26.27 2.36
CA ASP A 340 16.14 27.49 3.00
C ASP A 340 17.44 27.96 2.31
N ASN A 341 18.08 28.96 2.88
CA ASN A 341 19.31 29.53 2.31
C ASN A 341 20.49 28.54 2.32
N ASN A 342 20.41 27.48 3.11
CA ASN A 342 21.42 26.43 3.19
C ASN A 342 21.06 25.20 2.36
N GLY A 343 19.93 25.23 1.63
CA GLY A 343 19.46 24.09 0.86
C GLY A 343 18.77 23.02 1.66
N ILE A 344 18.48 23.25 2.91
CA ILE A 344 17.69 22.34 3.75
C ILE A 344 16.23 22.54 3.42
N HIS A 345 15.53 21.48 3.07
CA HIS A 345 14.10 21.53 2.74
C HIS A 345 13.26 21.46 4.01
N HIS A 346 12.28 22.33 4.07
CA HIS A 346 11.31 22.43 5.17
C HIS A 346 9.90 22.29 4.63
N ARG A 347 9.01 21.81 5.49
CA ARG A 347 7.59 21.77 5.18
C ARG A 347 7.09 23.18 4.79
N ASN A 348 6.35 23.28 3.69
CA ASN A 348 5.64 24.51 3.39
C ASN A 348 4.19 24.43 3.93
N SER A 349 3.41 25.49 3.74
CA SER A 349 2.06 25.58 4.28
C SER A 349 1.07 24.59 3.65
N HIS A 350 1.41 24.00 2.53
CA HIS A 350 0.57 23.02 1.83
C HIS A 350 0.78 21.58 2.31
N MET A 351 1.81 21.35 3.11
CA MET A 351 2.06 20.02 3.68
C MET A 351 1.36 19.91 5.04
N ASN A 352 0.61 18.84 5.24
CA ASN A 352 -0.01 18.57 6.53
C ASN A 352 1.06 18.52 7.62
N ILE A 353 0.77 19.14 8.75
CA ILE A 353 1.71 19.24 9.89
C ILE A 353 2.10 17.87 10.45
N LYS A 354 1.29 16.85 10.23
CA LYS A 354 1.62 15.50 10.68
C LYS A 354 2.89 14.95 10.04
N TYR A 355 3.31 15.49 8.89
CA TYR A 355 4.54 15.09 8.22
C TYR A 355 5.76 15.88 8.69
N LEU A 356 5.61 16.78 9.67
CA LEU A 356 6.73 17.60 10.15
C LEU A 356 7.93 16.76 10.58
N PRO A 357 7.78 15.72 11.41
CA PRO A 357 8.93 14.91 11.82
C PRO A 357 9.64 14.24 10.65
N THR A 358 8.89 13.70 9.72
CA THR A 358 9.48 12.96 8.59
C THR A 358 10.11 13.88 7.56
N THR A 359 9.44 14.98 7.20
CA THR A 359 10.01 15.94 6.26
C THR A 359 11.26 16.59 6.82
N ASN A 360 11.36 16.78 8.14
CA ASN A 360 12.56 17.32 8.76
C ASN A 360 13.76 16.36 8.66
N VAL A 361 13.51 15.08 8.63
CA VAL A 361 14.56 14.08 8.39
C VAL A 361 15.00 14.11 6.93
N ILE A 362 14.04 14.02 6.02
CA ILE A 362 14.32 13.93 4.59
C ILE A 362 14.96 15.22 4.08
N GLY A 363 14.46 16.36 4.53
CA GLY A 363 14.93 17.66 4.07
C GLY A 363 16.39 17.98 4.40
N LYS A 364 16.99 17.25 5.35
CA LYS A 364 18.38 17.46 5.79
C LYS A 364 19.35 16.38 5.30
N LEU A 365 18.91 15.45 4.50
CA LEU A 365 19.78 14.36 4.05
C LEU A 365 21.05 14.89 3.41
N ASP A 366 22.17 14.21 3.63
CA ASP A 366 23.46 14.60 3.06
C ASP A 366 23.42 14.59 1.54
N ASP A 367 22.71 13.62 0.95
CA ASP A 367 22.46 13.62 -0.48
C ASP A 367 21.36 14.63 -0.81
N LYS A 368 21.76 15.76 -1.36
CA LYS A 368 20.86 16.88 -1.68
C LYS A 368 19.78 16.51 -2.65
N ALA A 369 20.03 15.54 -3.54
CA ALA A 369 19.06 15.09 -4.53
C ALA A 369 17.82 14.44 -3.88
N TRP A 370 17.92 13.99 -2.63
CA TRP A 370 16.84 13.34 -1.89
C TRP A 370 16.05 14.27 -0.97
N ARG A 371 16.38 15.56 -0.93
CA ARG A 371 15.78 16.48 0.06
C ARG A 371 14.37 16.95 -0.30
N GLU A 372 14.11 17.15 -1.58
CA GLU A 372 12.78 17.54 -2.05
C GLU A 372 11.80 16.38 -1.84
N ASN A 373 10.66 16.63 -1.17
CA ASN A 373 9.81 15.54 -0.71
C ASN A 373 8.34 15.95 -0.56
N ASP A 374 7.49 14.94 -0.41
CA ASP A 374 6.05 15.08 -0.18
C ASP A 374 5.63 14.92 1.28
N GLY A 375 6.60 14.87 2.17
CA GLY A 375 6.40 14.61 3.59
C GLY A 375 6.86 13.22 4.02
N LEU A 376 6.81 12.23 3.17
CA LEU A 376 7.21 10.84 3.46
C LEU A 376 8.15 10.25 2.42
N VAL A 377 8.09 10.71 1.18
CA VAL A 377 8.86 10.15 0.06
C VAL A 377 9.57 11.27 -0.67
N SER A 378 10.85 11.08 -0.94
CA SER A 378 11.62 12.01 -1.76
C SER A 378 11.12 11.98 -3.21
N VAL A 379 11.12 13.15 -3.86
CA VAL A 379 10.72 13.28 -5.27
C VAL A 379 11.50 12.29 -6.15
N ILE A 380 12.80 12.21 -5.97
CA ILE A 380 13.65 11.31 -6.77
C ILE A 380 13.26 9.84 -6.61
N SER A 381 12.74 9.45 -5.46
CA SER A 381 12.27 8.09 -5.20
C SER A 381 10.93 7.79 -5.87
N ALA A 382 10.07 8.79 -6.00
CA ALA A 382 8.71 8.60 -6.51
C ALA A 382 8.61 8.68 -8.04
N GLN A 383 9.65 9.18 -8.71
CA GLN A 383 9.61 9.39 -10.16
C GLN A 383 9.74 8.10 -10.97
N HIS A 384 10.67 7.24 -10.59
CA HIS A 384 10.85 5.93 -11.24
C HIS A 384 11.86 5.09 -10.45
N PRO A 385 11.84 3.75 -10.61
CA PRO A 385 12.94 2.92 -10.09
C PRO A 385 14.28 3.34 -10.74
N SER A 386 15.32 3.45 -9.91
CA SER A 386 16.62 3.99 -10.36
C SER A 386 17.28 3.18 -11.47
N ASN A 387 16.95 1.88 -11.57
CA ASN A 387 17.55 0.96 -12.53
C ASN A 387 16.65 0.67 -13.74
N GLN A 388 15.57 1.43 -13.93
CA GLN A 388 14.65 1.21 -15.04
C GLN A 388 14.54 2.45 -15.92
N LYS A 389 14.28 2.22 -17.21
CA LYS A 389 14.16 3.27 -18.20
C LYS A 389 13.00 4.21 -17.91
N TYR A 390 13.19 5.48 -18.16
CA TYR A 390 12.17 6.48 -17.98
C TYR A 390 12.28 7.58 -19.04
N VAL A 391 11.16 8.24 -19.29
CA VAL A 391 11.04 9.44 -20.13
C VAL A 391 10.06 10.38 -19.45
N ASP A 392 10.08 11.65 -19.83
CA ASP A 392 9.03 12.57 -19.40
C ASP A 392 7.72 12.18 -20.09
N ALA A 393 6.63 12.20 -19.33
CA ALA A 393 5.31 11.92 -19.88
C ALA A 393 4.90 13.01 -20.87
N THR A 394 4.36 12.60 -21.99
CA THR A 394 3.80 13.48 -23.02
C THR A 394 2.43 12.94 -23.43
N ASP A 395 1.79 13.61 -24.38
CA ASP A 395 0.51 13.14 -24.94
C ASP A 395 0.66 11.82 -25.69
N GLN A 396 1.88 11.48 -26.10
CA GLN A 396 2.15 10.21 -26.75
C GLN A 396 2.46 9.13 -25.72
N ILE A 397 1.55 8.19 -25.56
CA ILE A 397 1.67 7.10 -24.60
C ILE A 397 2.65 6.05 -25.15
N GLN A 398 3.62 5.64 -24.33
CA GLN A 398 4.64 4.66 -24.68
C GLN A 398 4.53 3.43 -23.78
N LYS A 399 4.83 2.25 -24.34
CA LYS A 399 4.91 0.99 -23.58
C LYS A 399 6.35 0.69 -23.18
N GLY A 400 6.51 0.00 -22.06
CA GLY A 400 7.81 -0.55 -21.65
C GLY A 400 8.79 0.46 -21.06
N VAL A 401 8.32 1.63 -20.69
CA VAL A 401 9.14 2.70 -20.12
C VAL A 401 8.31 3.50 -19.12
N TRP A 402 8.94 3.91 -18.02
CA TRP A 402 8.28 4.80 -17.07
C TRP A 402 8.09 6.18 -17.69
N GLN A 403 6.86 6.63 -17.74
CA GLN A 403 6.50 7.98 -18.17
C GLN A 403 6.26 8.81 -16.91
N VAL A 404 7.19 9.71 -16.64
CA VAL A 404 7.23 10.53 -15.44
C VAL A 404 6.46 11.81 -15.69
N THR A 405 5.36 12.01 -14.98
CA THR A 405 4.59 13.26 -15.09
C THR A 405 5.30 14.39 -14.37
N PRO A 406 5.01 15.65 -14.71
CA PRO A 406 5.55 16.77 -13.97
C PRO A 406 5.24 16.70 -12.49
N VAL A 407 6.19 17.13 -11.65
CA VAL A 407 6.01 17.14 -10.20
C VAL A 407 4.79 17.98 -9.85
N GLN A 408 3.92 17.42 -9.01
CA GLN A 408 2.77 18.15 -8.46
C GLN A 408 3.27 18.98 -7.27
N HIS A 409 3.59 20.23 -7.53
CA HIS A 409 4.03 21.15 -6.48
C HIS A 409 2.90 21.47 -5.52
N ASP A 410 3.22 21.53 -4.23
CA ASP A 410 2.27 21.79 -3.15
C ASP A 410 1.24 20.69 -2.92
N TRP A 411 1.55 19.48 -3.39
CA TRP A 411 0.82 18.25 -3.08
C TRP A 411 1.66 17.37 -2.16
N ASP A 412 1.17 17.11 -0.96
CA ASP A 412 1.84 16.20 -0.03
C ASP A 412 1.45 14.74 -0.32
N HIS A 413 2.02 13.84 0.47
CA HIS A 413 1.86 12.40 0.27
C HIS A 413 0.41 11.92 0.24
N GLY A 414 -0.43 12.49 1.08
CA GLY A 414 -1.84 12.12 1.20
C GLY A 414 -2.77 12.83 0.23
N ASP A 415 -2.30 13.88 -0.46
CA ASP A 415 -3.16 14.69 -1.32
C ASP A 415 -3.68 13.94 -2.53
N PHE A 416 -2.90 12.99 -3.05
CA PHE A 416 -3.32 12.16 -4.19
C PHE A 416 -4.56 11.32 -3.89
N VAL A 417 -4.77 10.98 -2.63
CA VAL A 417 -5.90 10.15 -2.19
C VAL A 417 -6.90 10.93 -1.34
N GLY A 418 -6.71 12.25 -1.23
CA GLY A 418 -7.68 13.12 -0.58
C GLY A 418 -7.75 12.98 0.94
N THR A 419 -6.69 12.52 1.59
CA THR A 419 -6.67 12.38 3.04
C THR A 419 -6.59 13.73 3.75
N GLN A 420 -6.24 14.77 3.01
CA GLN A 420 -6.14 16.13 3.53
C GLN A 420 -7.38 16.93 3.12
N LYS A 421 -7.81 17.79 4.03
CA LYS A 421 -8.89 18.73 3.75
C LYS A 421 -8.36 19.95 3.00
N ASP A 422 -9.24 20.91 2.77
CA ASP A 422 -8.94 22.18 2.07
C ASP A 422 -7.80 22.98 2.70
N GLU A 423 -7.36 22.60 3.89
CA GLU A 423 -6.25 23.23 4.62
C GLU A 423 -4.96 23.31 3.80
N ASN A 424 -4.78 22.37 2.86
CA ASN A 424 -3.58 22.33 2.01
C ASN A 424 -3.73 23.16 0.72
N GLY A 425 -4.85 23.82 0.53
CA GLY A 425 -5.06 24.69 -0.62
C GLY A 425 -5.47 23.97 -1.91
N ILE A 426 -5.76 22.69 -1.86
CA ILE A 426 -6.25 21.92 -3.00
C ILE A 426 -7.77 21.89 -2.93
N SER A 427 -8.42 22.53 -3.90
CA SER A 427 -9.88 22.53 -3.95
C SER A 427 -10.43 21.16 -4.31
N ILE A 428 -11.70 20.91 -3.97
CA ILE A 428 -12.36 19.66 -4.35
C ILE A 428 -12.40 19.51 -5.88
N GLU A 429 -12.55 20.60 -6.61
CA GLU A 429 -12.56 20.60 -8.07
C GLU A 429 -11.21 20.19 -8.66
N GLN A 430 -10.11 20.69 -8.06
CA GLN A 430 -8.76 20.28 -8.47
C GLN A 430 -8.53 18.80 -8.22
N PHE A 431 -8.97 18.30 -7.08
CA PHE A 431 -8.86 16.90 -6.72
C PHE A 431 -9.68 16.01 -7.66
N GLN A 432 -10.93 16.39 -7.90
CA GLN A 432 -11.80 15.69 -8.84
C GLN A 432 -11.23 15.70 -10.26
N GLY A 433 -10.71 16.85 -10.69
CA GLY A 433 -10.08 16.99 -12.01
C GLY A 433 -8.87 16.08 -12.18
N PHE A 434 -8.04 15.97 -11.15
CA PHE A 434 -6.92 15.05 -11.14
C PHE A 434 -7.38 13.60 -11.36
N TRP A 435 -8.36 13.15 -10.58
CA TRP A 435 -8.86 11.78 -10.70
C TRP A 435 -9.62 11.52 -11.99
N ASP A 436 -10.39 12.50 -12.48
CA ASP A 436 -11.05 12.37 -13.79
C ASP A 436 -10.03 12.17 -14.90
N ASN A 437 -8.94 12.94 -14.86
CA ASN A 437 -7.85 12.78 -15.83
C ASN A 437 -7.17 11.43 -15.70
N LEU A 438 -6.92 10.98 -14.48
CA LEU A 438 -6.27 9.70 -14.19
C LEU A 438 -7.12 8.52 -14.70
N LEU A 439 -8.43 8.55 -14.46
CA LEU A 439 -9.34 7.52 -14.92
C LEU A 439 -9.50 7.53 -16.44
N ASN A 440 -9.60 8.72 -17.02
CA ASN A 440 -9.69 8.85 -18.47
C ASN A 440 -8.40 8.41 -19.18
N ASP A 441 -7.27 8.52 -18.48
CA ASP A 441 -5.98 8.05 -19.00
C ASP A 441 -5.97 6.53 -19.21
N ALA A 442 -6.73 5.78 -18.44
CA ALA A 442 -6.91 4.35 -18.66
C ALA A 442 -7.49 4.06 -20.05
N ILE A 443 -8.47 4.87 -20.48
CA ILE A 443 -9.08 4.73 -21.80
C ILE A 443 -8.06 5.05 -22.90
N ARG A 444 -7.29 6.12 -22.73
CA ARG A 444 -6.23 6.48 -23.69
C ARG A 444 -5.18 5.39 -23.79
N THR A 445 -4.84 4.79 -22.64
CA THR A 445 -3.89 3.67 -22.58
C THR A 445 -4.39 2.45 -23.35
N GLU A 446 -5.67 2.12 -23.25
CA GLU A 446 -6.25 0.98 -23.95
C GLU A 446 -6.14 1.10 -25.47
N LYS A 447 -6.17 2.30 -26.01
CA LYS A 447 -5.97 2.54 -27.45
C LYS A 447 -4.58 2.12 -27.92
N VAL A 448 -3.63 2.05 -26.99
CA VAL A 448 -2.24 1.67 -27.29
C VAL A 448 -2.01 0.19 -26.97
N THR A 449 -2.59 -0.30 -25.87
CA THR A 449 -2.29 -1.65 -25.35
C THR A 449 -3.24 -2.73 -25.86
N ASP A 450 -4.43 -2.37 -26.30
CA ASP A 450 -5.45 -3.32 -26.78
C ASP A 450 -5.47 -3.49 -28.31
N GLN A 451 -4.42 -3.03 -28.97
CA GLN A 451 -4.25 -3.21 -30.40
C GLN A 451 -3.67 -4.57 -30.75
#